data_7d5f2becd6d6b1c131a8b65da81dc8cf
#
_entry.id   7d5f2becd6d6b1c131a8b65da81dc8cf
#
_cell.length_a   1.000
_cell.length_b   1.000
_cell.length_c   1.000
_cell.angle_alpha   90.00
_cell.angle_beta   90.00
_cell.angle_gamma   90.00
#
_symmetry.space_group_name_H-M   'P 1'
#
loop_
_entity.id
_entity.type
_entity.pdbx_description
1 polymer ?
#
loop_
_entity_poly.entity_id
_entity_poly.type
_entity_poly.pdbx_seq_one_letter_code
_entity_poly.pdbx_strand_id
1 'polypeptide(L)'
;MANPWEEIKLDDYENHMSLDSVKQLQTMNMIMKSQFNDYPVDSVMVFGIAGGNGLEHVDRNKYRTVYGVDINEEYLHVVEQRYADLSDVLKCMKIDLINESDKLPHAGLVIANLLIEYIGYDVFKNAVVNADPEYVSCVIQINTDTKQWVSDSPYLHSFDRLDEVHHQMEESELDAAMKDINYTKILSHKEPLPNGKALLRLDYKKE
;
A
#
# COMPACT_ATOMS: atom_id res chain seq x y z
N MET A 1 18.12 -14.65 0.79
CA MET A 1 17.74 -14.37 -0.61
C MET A 1 17.18 -12.96 -0.64
N ALA A 2 17.39 -12.20 -1.72
CA ALA A 2 16.78 -10.88 -1.86
C ALA A 2 15.25 -11.00 -1.90
N ASN A 3 14.55 -10.02 -1.38
CA ASN A 3 13.09 -9.98 -1.44
C ASN A 3 12.65 -9.88 -2.92
N PRO A 4 11.68 -10.67 -3.39
CA PRO A 4 11.22 -10.62 -4.78
C PRO A 4 10.85 -9.22 -5.27
N TRP A 5 10.32 -8.36 -4.40
CA TRP A 5 10.00 -6.97 -4.74
C TRP A 5 11.21 -6.09 -5.09
N GLU A 6 12.41 -6.44 -4.67
CA GLU A 6 13.64 -5.74 -5.06
C GLU A 6 14.09 -6.05 -6.51
N GLU A 7 13.50 -7.10 -7.13
CA GLU A 7 13.89 -7.58 -8.46
C GLU A 7 12.86 -7.21 -9.54
N ILE A 8 11.62 -6.87 -9.17
CA ILE A 8 10.56 -6.51 -10.12
C ILE A 8 10.82 -5.10 -10.66
N LYS A 9 10.82 -4.97 -11.99
CA LYS A 9 10.93 -3.66 -12.64
C LYS A 9 9.64 -2.87 -12.47
N LEU A 10 9.78 -1.58 -12.14
CA LEU A 10 8.63 -0.70 -11.97
C LEU A 10 7.72 -0.64 -13.20
N ASP A 11 8.33 -0.58 -14.39
CA ASP A 11 7.58 -0.54 -15.66
C ASP A 11 6.72 -1.79 -15.86
N ASP A 12 7.24 -2.99 -15.52
CA ASP A 12 6.48 -4.23 -15.63
C ASP A 12 5.29 -4.24 -14.66
N TYR A 13 5.52 -3.77 -13.42
CA TYR A 13 4.48 -3.63 -12.41
C TYR A 13 3.40 -2.62 -12.85
N GLU A 14 3.77 -1.40 -13.22
CA GLU A 14 2.82 -0.36 -13.63
C GLU A 14 2.06 -0.74 -14.90
N ASN A 15 2.73 -1.31 -15.90
CA ASN A 15 2.11 -1.78 -17.13
C ASN A 15 1.09 -2.90 -16.85
N HIS A 16 1.43 -3.87 -15.98
CA HIS A 16 0.50 -4.91 -15.57
C HIS A 16 -0.74 -4.32 -14.89
N MET A 17 -0.53 -3.49 -13.87
CA MET A 17 -1.59 -2.90 -13.05
C MET A 17 -2.52 -1.97 -13.84
N SER A 18 -2.01 -1.36 -14.93
CA SER A 18 -2.74 -0.38 -15.76
C SER A 18 -3.59 -1.02 -16.87
N LEU A 19 -3.39 -2.31 -17.20
CA LEU A 19 -4.13 -2.98 -18.26
C LEU A 19 -5.65 -2.86 -18.06
N ASP A 20 -6.41 -2.64 -19.11
CA ASP A 20 -7.88 -2.52 -19.06
C ASP A 20 -8.55 -3.77 -18.46
N SER A 21 -7.94 -4.94 -18.63
CA SER A 21 -8.39 -6.20 -18.02
C SER A 21 -8.09 -6.31 -16.52
N VAL A 22 -7.12 -5.55 -16.01
CA VAL A 22 -6.68 -5.53 -14.60
C VAL A 22 -7.25 -4.32 -13.87
N LYS A 23 -7.02 -3.13 -14.39
CA LYS A 23 -7.54 -1.82 -13.94
C LYS A 23 -7.28 -1.46 -12.47
N GLN A 24 -6.28 -2.10 -11.86
CA GLN A 24 -5.94 -1.86 -10.46
C GLN A 24 -5.30 -0.49 -10.25
N LEU A 25 -4.41 -0.04 -11.17
CA LEU A 25 -3.69 1.21 -11.01
C LEU A 25 -4.65 2.41 -10.96
N GLN A 26 -5.61 2.46 -11.88
CA GLN A 26 -6.60 3.54 -11.98
C GLN A 26 -7.56 3.52 -10.79
N THR A 27 -8.02 2.32 -10.40
CA THR A 27 -8.94 2.16 -9.26
C THR A 27 -8.24 2.56 -7.96
N MET A 28 -6.99 2.13 -7.78
CA MET A 28 -6.18 2.48 -6.60
C MET A 28 -5.92 3.98 -6.53
N ASN A 29 -5.68 4.65 -7.66
CA ASN A 29 -5.50 6.09 -7.73
C ASN A 29 -6.70 6.86 -7.15
N MET A 30 -7.92 6.43 -7.51
CA MET A 30 -9.15 7.03 -6.98
C MET A 30 -9.34 6.74 -5.48
N ILE A 31 -8.97 5.55 -5.02
CA ILE A 31 -8.99 5.21 -3.59
C ILE A 31 -7.99 6.09 -2.83
N MET A 32 -6.76 6.23 -3.31
CA MET A 32 -5.73 7.06 -2.67
C MET A 32 -6.14 8.53 -2.58
N LYS A 33 -6.84 9.06 -3.58
CA LYS A 33 -7.42 10.40 -3.49
C LYS A 33 -8.32 10.56 -2.27
N SER A 34 -9.17 9.57 -1.99
CA SER A 34 -10.03 9.60 -0.80
C SER A 34 -9.22 9.41 0.48
N GLN A 35 -8.26 8.45 0.51
CA GLN A 35 -7.39 8.22 1.66
C GLN A 35 -6.65 9.49 2.09
N PHE A 36 -6.11 10.28 1.14
CA PHE A 36 -5.47 11.56 1.45
C PHE A 36 -6.44 12.64 1.96
N ASN A 37 -7.73 12.57 1.63
CA ASN A 37 -8.68 13.63 1.97
C ASN A 37 -9.52 13.36 3.23
N ASP A 38 -9.78 12.08 3.55
CA ASP A 38 -10.83 11.71 4.51
C ASP A 38 -10.47 11.97 5.97
N TYR A 39 -9.18 12.09 6.33
CA TYR A 39 -8.73 12.19 7.73
C TYR A 39 -8.08 13.54 8.06
N PRO A 40 -8.38 14.13 9.26
CA PRO A 40 -7.88 15.44 9.65
C PRO A 40 -6.47 15.37 10.27
N VAL A 41 -5.51 14.82 9.52
CA VAL A 41 -4.12 14.69 9.94
C VAL A 41 -3.19 15.49 9.04
N ASP A 42 -2.02 15.88 9.53
CA ASP A 42 -1.04 16.68 8.80
C ASP A 42 0.24 15.90 8.44
N SER A 43 0.27 14.61 8.76
CA SER A 43 1.33 13.71 8.36
C SER A 43 0.76 12.37 7.91
N VAL A 44 1.33 11.80 6.86
CA VAL A 44 0.92 10.51 6.29
C VAL A 44 2.13 9.69 5.91
N MET A 45 2.02 8.38 6.05
CA MET A 45 3.02 7.42 5.63
C MET A 45 2.39 6.40 4.70
N VAL A 46 2.97 6.22 3.52
CA VAL A 46 2.54 5.23 2.53
C VAL A 46 3.53 4.07 2.57
N PHE A 47 3.07 2.92 3.01
CA PHE A 47 3.82 1.66 3.01
C PHE A 47 3.71 1.00 1.63
N GLY A 48 4.84 0.62 1.03
CA GLY A 48 4.90 0.07 -0.31
C GLY A 48 4.50 1.11 -1.37
N ILE A 49 5.22 2.23 -1.40
CA ILE A 49 4.85 3.37 -2.27
C ILE A 49 4.98 3.06 -3.76
N ALA A 50 5.76 2.05 -4.14
CA ALA A 50 6.06 1.66 -5.52
C ALA A 50 6.43 2.87 -6.40
N GLY A 51 5.72 3.12 -7.50
CA GLY A 51 5.93 4.27 -8.40
C GLY A 51 5.24 5.56 -7.98
N GLY A 52 4.63 5.60 -6.78
CA GLY A 52 3.99 6.81 -6.24
C GLY A 52 2.60 7.09 -6.80
N ASN A 53 1.91 6.08 -7.36
CA ASN A 53 0.54 6.25 -7.85
C ASN A 53 -0.36 6.88 -6.78
N GLY A 54 -1.01 8.00 -7.11
CA GLY A 54 -1.89 8.75 -6.19
C GLY A 54 -1.21 9.89 -5.43
N LEU A 55 0.12 10.04 -5.46
CA LEU A 55 0.80 11.17 -4.81
C LEU A 55 0.44 12.54 -5.40
N GLU A 56 -0.07 12.58 -6.63
CA GLU A 56 -0.61 13.80 -7.23
C GLU A 56 -1.81 14.39 -6.47
N HIS A 57 -2.42 13.60 -5.57
CA HIS A 57 -3.53 14.05 -4.72
C HIS A 57 -3.08 14.64 -3.37
N VAL A 58 -1.77 14.70 -3.12
CA VAL A 58 -1.23 15.30 -1.90
C VAL A 58 -1.49 16.81 -1.90
N ASP A 59 -2.26 17.28 -0.91
CA ASP A 59 -2.45 18.70 -0.66
C ASP A 59 -1.35 19.24 0.27
N ARG A 60 -0.44 20.05 -0.29
CA ARG A 60 0.67 20.69 0.45
C ARG A 60 0.22 21.68 1.52
N ASN A 61 -1.04 22.15 1.46
CA ASN A 61 -1.59 22.99 2.52
C ASN A 61 -2.08 22.15 3.72
N LYS A 62 -2.40 20.88 3.49
CA LYS A 62 -2.83 19.93 4.52
C LYS A 62 -1.65 19.20 5.15
N TYR A 63 -0.76 18.64 4.31
CA TYR A 63 0.31 17.77 4.78
C TYR A 63 1.63 18.52 4.98
N ARG A 64 2.18 18.45 6.20
CA ARG A 64 3.54 18.91 6.51
C ARG A 64 4.58 17.88 6.13
N THR A 65 4.21 16.59 6.18
CA THR A 65 5.12 15.50 5.84
C THR A 65 4.34 14.33 5.24
N VAL A 66 4.84 13.82 4.15
CA VAL A 66 4.43 12.58 3.48
C VAL A 66 5.64 11.66 3.45
N TYR A 67 5.57 10.51 4.12
CA TYR A 67 6.62 9.50 4.06
C TYR A 67 6.25 8.47 3.00
N GLY A 68 7.15 8.23 2.06
CA GLY A 68 7.06 7.13 1.10
C GLY A 68 8.01 6.03 1.50
N VAL A 69 7.51 4.89 1.95
CA VAL A 69 8.31 3.76 2.42
C VAL A 69 8.27 2.64 1.40
N ASP A 70 9.43 2.14 1.01
CA ASP A 70 9.56 0.96 0.15
C ASP A 70 10.86 0.21 0.44
N ILE A 71 10.89 -1.07 0.11
CA ILE A 71 12.11 -1.89 0.16
C ILE A 71 12.98 -1.67 -1.08
N ASN A 72 12.35 -1.31 -2.22
CA ASN A 72 13.01 -1.14 -3.51
C ASN A 72 13.53 0.30 -3.67
N GLU A 73 14.85 0.47 -3.64
CA GLU A 73 15.51 1.76 -3.76
C GLU A 73 15.33 2.42 -5.13
N GLU A 74 15.25 1.61 -6.19
CA GLU A 74 15.01 2.13 -7.55
C GLU A 74 13.62 2.75 -7.66
N TYR A 75 12.63 2.15 -7.02
CA TYR A 75 11.27 2.71 -6.96
C TYR A 75 11.25 4.08 -6.27
N LEU A 76 11.89 4.17 -5.11
CA LEU A 76 11.99 5.43 -4.35
C LEU A 76 12.66 6.53 -5.18
N HIS A 77 13.74 6.20 -5.90
CA HIS A 77 14.41 7.14 -6.77
C HIS A 77 13.49 7.65 -7.90
N VAL A 78 12.68 6.77 -8.52
CA VAL A 78 11.70 7.17 -9.52
C VAL A 78 10.63 8.08 -8.91
N VAL A 79 10.15 7.77 -7.70
CA VAL A 79 9.17 8.60 -6.97
C VAL A 79 9.73 10.01 -6.72
N GLU A 80 10.96 10.12 -6.24
CA GLU A 80 11.61 11.42 -6.01
C GLU A 80 11.74 12.25 -7.29
N GLN A 81 12.00 11.61 -8.42
CA GLN A 81 12.06 12.28 -9.71
C GLN A 81 10.69 12.71 -10.23
N ARG A 82 9.69 11.82 -10.15
CA ARG A 82 8.33 12.07 -10.63
C ARG A 82 7.62 13.19 -9.85
N TYR A 83 7.87 13.23 -8.55
CA TYR A 83 7.24 14.15 -7.61
C TYR A 83 8.23 15.15 -7.01
N ALA A 84 9.18 15.61 -7.82
CA ALA A 84 10.18 16.60 -7.40
C ALA A 84 9.55 17.92 -6.90
N ASP A 85 8.34 18.23 -7.36
CA ASP A 85 7.54 19.37 -6.89
C ASP A 85 7.01 19.17 -5.44
N LEU A 86 6.96 17.94 -4.93
CA LEU A 86 6.61 17.63 -3.54
C LEU A 86 7.83 17.53 -2.60
N SER A 87 9.03 17.84 -3.07
CA SER A 87 10.29 17.62 -2.33
C SER A 87 10.38 18.36 -0.98
N ASP A 88 9.56 19.37 -0.74
CA ASP A 88 9.43 20.07 0.53
C ASP A 88 8.64 19.29 1.59
N VAL A 89 7.74 18.40 1.18
CA VAL A 89 6.89 17.60 2.07
C VAL A 89 7.12 16.08 1.95
N LEU A 90 7.52 15.58 0.77
CA LEU A 90 7.75 14.15 0.50
C LEU A 90 9.13 13.71 0.98
N LYS A 91 9.18 12.62 1.74
CA LYS A 91 10.41 11.98 2.22
C LYS A 91 10.37 10.49 1.88
N CYS A 92 11.18 10.09 0.92
CA CYS A 92 11.34 8.68 0.56
C CYS A 92 12.28 7.98 1.54
N MET A 93 11.91 6.78 1.99
CA MET A 93 12.65 6.01 2.99
C MET A 93 12.75 4.55 2.54
N LYS A 94 13.99 4.07 2.35
CA LYS A 94 14.23 2.64 2.14
C LYS A 94 14.17 1.93 3.48
N ILE A 95 13.09 1.19 3.72
CA ILE A 95 12.88 0.41 4.94
C ILE A 95 12.27 -0.94 4.57
N ASP A 96 12.91 -2.01 5.00
CA ASP A 96 12.31 -3.34 5.01
C ASP A 96 11.39 -3.46 6.24
N LEU A 97 10.07 -3.41 6.02
CA LEU A 97 9.08 -3.47 7.09
C LEU A 97 9.15 -4.77 7.91
N ILE A 98 9.68 -5.85 7.33
CA ILE A 98 9.86 -7.13 8.03
C ILE A 98 10.95 -7.03 9.08
N ASN A 99 12.08 -6.39 8.75
CA ASN A 99 13.29 -6.42 9.57
C ASN A 99 13.63 -5.07 10.23
N GLU A 100 13.04 -3.96 9.78
CA GLU A 100 13.46 -2.61 10.11
C GLU A 100 12.32 -1.66 10.50
N SER A 101 11.13 -2.21 10.82
CA SER A 101 9.96 -1.38 11.15
C SER A 101 10.15 -0.47 12.38
N ASP A 102 11.13 -0.77 13.22
CA ASP A 102 11.56 0.07 14.36
C ASP A 102 12.20 1.41 13.93
N LYS A 103 12.59 1.55 12.65
CA LYS A 103 13.13 2.80 12.10
C LYS A 103 12.04 3.76 11.59
N LEU A 104 10.77 3.35 11.60
CA LEU A 104 9.67 4.17 11.11
C LEU A 104 9.48 5.41 12.01
N PRO A 105 9.35 6.62 11.43
CA PRO A 105 8.90 7.79 12.18
C PRO A 105 7.40 7.70 12.50
N HIS A 106 6.93 8.52 13.41
CA HIS A 106 5.48 8.65 13.66
C HIS A 106 4.77 9.37 12.51
N ALA A 107 3.54 8.95 12.21
CA ALA A 107 2.66 9.59 11.23
C ALA A 107 1.21 9.58 11.71
N GLY A 108 0.41 10.58 11.35
CA GLY A 108 -1.01 10.65 11.73
C GLY A 108 -1.88 9.63 10.98
N LEU A 109 -1.51 9.30 9.76
CA LEU A 109 -2.17 8.30 8.90
C LEU A 109 -1.13 7.34 8.33
N VAL A 110 -1.43 6.04 8.35
CA VAL A 110 -0.74 5.03 7.56
C VAL A 110 -1.64 4.58 6.42
N ILE A 111 -1.12 4.58 5.20
CA ILE A 111 -1.74 4.00 4.00
C ILE A 111 -0.95 2.75 3.60
N ALA A 112 -1.62 1.61 3.43
CA ALA A 112 -1.01 0.35 3.00
C ALA A 112 -1.90 -0.33 1.95
N ASN A 113 -1.57 -0.14 0.68
CA ASN A 113 -2.39 -0.61 -0.44
C ASN A 113 -1.72 -1.79 -1.15
N LEU A 114 -2.36 -2.96 -1.15
CA LEU A 114 -1.86 -4.21 -1.74
C LEU A 114 -0.44 -4.57 -1.25
N LEU A 115 -0.17 -4.32 0.02
CA LEU A 115 1.12 -4.61 0.65
C LEU A 115 1.02 -5.73 1.68
N ILE A 116 -0.10 -5.80 2.43
CA ILE A 116 -0.26 -6.73 3.54
C ILE A 116 -0.15 -8.17 3.05
N GLU A 117 -0.57 -8.42 1.82
CA GLU A 117 -0.44 -9.71 1.12
C GLU A 117 0.99 -10.24 1.05
N TYR A 118 2.00 -9.36 1.14
CA TYR A 118 3.42 -9.72 0.99
C TYR A 118 4.22 -9.72 2.29
N ILE A 119 3.70 -9.07 3.33
CA ILE A 119 4.37 -9.01 4.63
C ILE A 119 3.62 -9.76 5.74
N GLY A 120 2.34 -10.07 5.51
CA GLY A 120 1.46 -10.74 6.48
C GLY A 120 0.99 -9.82 7.61
N TYR A 121 -0.02 -10.29 8.35
CA TYR A 121 -0.69 -9.50 9.40
C TYR A 121 0.22 -9.14 10.57
N ASP A 122 1.09 -10.04 11.01
CA ASP A 122 1.94 -9.78 12.18
C ASP A 122 2.99 -8.72 11.93
N VAL A 123 3.62 -8.74 10.76
CA VAL A 123 4.57 -7.70 10.35
C VAL A 123 3.84 -6.37 10.17
N PHE A 124 2.66 -6.39 9.54
CA PHE A 124 1.84 -5.19 9.38
C PHE A 124 1.45 -4.57 10.74
N LYS A 125 0.98 -5.38 11.70
CA LYS A 125 0.70 -4.92 13.07
C LYS A 125 1.91 -4.23 13.71
N ASN A 126 3.08 -4.87 13.62
CA ASN A 126 4.31 -4.32 14.19
C ASN A 126 4.69 -2.97 13.54
N ALA A 127 4.58 -2.87 12.22
CA ALA A 127 4.84 -1.62 11.51
C ALA A 127 3.85 -0.51 11.90
N VAL A 128 2.55 -0.84 12.06
CA VAL A 128 1.53 0.10 12.53
C VAL A 128 1.82 0.55 13.96
N VAL A 129 2.19 -0.36 14.87
CA VAL A 129 2.55 -0.01 16.25
C VAL A 129 3.77 0.93 16.29
N ASN A 130 4.77 0.68 15.45
CA ASN A 130 5.98 1.52 15.41
C ASN A 130 5.71 2.91 14.80
N ALA A 131 4.89 3.00 13.76
CA ALA A 131 4.51 4.27 13.15
C ALA A 131 3.47 5.05 13.99
N ASP A 132 2.76 4.36 14.88
CA ASP A 132 1.81 4.89 15.87
C ASP A 132 0.77 5.89 15.29
N PRO A 133 0.05 5.56 14.20
CA PRO A 133 -0.87 6.47 13.56
C PRO A 133 -2.21 6.59 14.32
N GLU A 134 -2.91 7.74 14.17
CA GLU A 134 -4.31 7.87 14.60
C GLU A 134 -5.25 7.08 13.69
N TYR A 135 -4.95 7.05 12.38
CA TYR A 135 -5.74 6.33 11.37
C TYR A 135 -4.86 5.39 10.55
N VAL A 136 -5.44 4.24 10.20
CA VAL A 136 -4.88 3.30 9.22
C VAL A 136 -5.89 3.13 8.10
N SER A 137 -5.49 3.32 6.86
CA SER A 137 -6.30 3.04 5.67
C SER A 137 -5.55 2.06 4.80
N CYS A 138 -6.11 0.89 4.57
CA CYS A 138 -5.47 -0.14 3.77
C CYS A 138 -6.41 -0.72 2.73
N VAL A 139 -5.82 -1.26 1.68
CA VAL A 139 -6.53 -1.97 0.61
C VAL A 139 -5.93 -3.36 0.47
N ILE A 140 -6.80 -4.37 0.53
CA ILE A 140 -6.46 -5.75 0.21
C ILE A 140 -7.18 -6.20 -1.05
N GLN A 141 -6.60 -7.18 -1.77
CA GLN A 141 -7.27 -7.79 -2.91
C GLN A 141 -8.12 -8.97 -2.46
N ILE A 142 -9.39 -8.98 -2.86
CA ILE A 142 -10.30 -10.10 -2.66
C ILE A 142 -10.46 -10.85 -3.97
N ASN A 143 -10.14 -12.14 -3.95
CA ASN A 143 -10.34 -13.04 -5.07
C ASN A 143 -11.73 -13.68 -4.95
N THR A 144 -12.68 -13.30 -5.83
CA THR A 144 -14.06 -13.77 -5.74
C THR A 144 -14.27 -15.12 -6.41
N ASP A 145 -13.62 -15.37 -7.57
CA ASP A 145 -13.91 -16.56 -8.41
C ASP A 145 -12.68 -17.23 -9.00
N THR A 146 -11.47 -16.81 -8.70
CA THR A 146 -10.26 -17.38 -9.30
C THR A 146 -9.24 -17.83 -8.26
N LYS A 147 -8.63 -19.00 -8.52
CA LYS A 147 -7.49 -19.48 -7.72
C LYS A 147 -6.18 -18.75 -8.05
N GLN A 148 -6.19 -17.93 -9.09
CA GLN A 148 -5.03 -17.14 -9.52
C GLN A 148 -5.13 -15.75 -8.92
N TRP A 149 -4.23 -15.42 -7.99
CA TRP A 149 -4.18 -14.11 -7.36
C TRP A 149 -3.53 -13.05 -8.26
N VAL A 150 -2.58 -13.39 -9.14
CA VAL A 150 -2.11 -12.50 -10.23
C VAL A 150 -3.02 -12.65 -11.45
N SER A 151 -3.38 -11.54 -12.07
CA SER A 151 -4.16 -11.55 -13.31
C SER A 151 -3.30 -11.93 -14.51
N ASP A 152 -3.88 -12.61 -15.50
CA ASP A 152 -3.19 -12.93 -16.75
C ASP A 152 -2.80 -11.65 -17.51
N SER A 153 -1.54 -11.58 -17.94
CA SER A 153 -1.00 -10.44 -18.68
C SER A 153 0.31 -10.79 -19.38
N PRO A 154 0.77 -9.96 -20.34
CA PRO A 154 2.10 -10.12 -20.94
C PRO A 154 3.26 -10.01 -19.94
N TYR A 155 3.02 -9.49 -18.76
CA TYR A 155 4.02 -9.27 -17.69
C TYR A 155 3.99 -10.35 -16.60
N LEU A 156 3.16 -11.39 -16.74
CA LEU A 156 2.91 -12.39 -15.69
C LEU A 156 4.22 -12.99 -15.13
N HIS A 157 5.19 -13.30 -16.00
CA HIS A 157 6.47 -13.91 -15.58
C HIS A 157 7.35 -13.00 -14.69
N SER A 158 7.14 -11.68 -14.71
CA SER A 158 7.85 -10.77 -13.81
C SER A 158 7.42 -10.96 -12.35
N PHE A 159 6.31 -11.66 -12.10
CA PHE A 159 5.72 -11.89 -10.78
C PHE A 159 5.85 -13.32 -10.27
N ASP A 160 6.49 -14.24 -11.03
CA ASP A 160 6.58 -15.67 -10.70
C ASP A 160 7.14 -15.92 -9.29
N ARG A 161 8.11 -15.09 -8.83
CA ARG A 161 8.70 -15.22 -7.51
C ARG A 161 7.84 -14.67 -6.36
N LEU A 162 6.79 -13.91 -6.65
CA LEU A 162 5.91 -13.38 -5.60
C LEU A 162 5.15 -14.48 -4.86
N ASP A 163 4.97 -15.67 -5.45
CA ASP A 163 4.42 -16.83 -4.75
C ASP A 163 5.22 -17.23 -3.50
N GLU A 164 6.52 -16.84 -3.43
CA GLU A 164 7.37 -17.10 -2.26
C GLU A 164 6.95 -16.31 -1.02
N VAL A 165 6.27 -15.17 -1.20
CA VAL A 165 5.94 -14.20 -0.14
C VAL A 165 4.45 -13.84 -0.08
N HIS A 166 3.63 -14.33 -1.02
CA HIS A 166 2.22 -13.98 -1.07
C HIS A 166 1.39 -14.72 -0.02
N HIS A 167 0.50 -13.97 0.64
CA HIS A 167 -0.48 -14.46 1.59
C HIS A 167 -1.90 -14.15 1.11
N GLN A 168 -2.81 -15.11 1.24
CA GLN A 168 -4.23 -14.84 1.00
C GLN A 168 -4.78 -13.95 2.12
N MET A 169 -5.49 -12.89 1.75
CA MET A 169 -6.05 -11.93 2.71
C MET A 169 -7.56 -12.14 2.91
N GLU A 170 -7.97 -12.04 4.17
CA GLU A 170 -9.37 -12.09 4.59
C GLU A 170 -9.71 -10.86 5.46
N GLU A 171 -10.86 -10.20 5.17
CA GLU A 171 -11.29 -9.03 5.94
C GLU A 171 -11.37 -9.32 7.46
N SER A 172 -11.95 -10.48 7.82
CA SER A 172 -12.11 -10.85 9.23
C SER A 172 -10.80 -11.06 9.98
N GLU A 173 -9.77 -11.55 9.31
CA GLU A 173 -8.44 -11.74 9.89
C GLU A 173 -7.71 -10.41 10.06
N LEU A 174 -7.83 -9.52 9.08
CA LEU A 174 -7.28 -8.17 9.19
C LEU A 174 -7.98 -7.38 10.31
N ASP A 175 -9.30 -7.49 10.43
CA ASP A 175 -10.07 -6.88 11.54
C ASP A 175 -9.58 -7.38 12.90
N ALA A 176 -9.36 -8.69 13.03
CA ALA A 176 -8.83 -9.28 14.26
C ALA A 176 -7.42 -8.78 14.57
N ALA A 177 -6.55 -8.72 13.56
CA ALA A 177 -5.19 -8.22 13.70
C ALA A 177 -5.15 -6.74 14.15
N MET A 178 -6.00 -5.89 13.59
CA MET A 178 -6.08 -4.48 13.97
C MET A 178 -6.67 -4.29 15.36
N LYS A 179 -7.66 -5.09 15.73
CA LYS A 179 -8.24 -5.07 17.08
C LYS A 179 -7.24 -5.46 18.16
N ASP A 180 -6.34 -6.41 17.87
CA ASP A 180 -5.28 -6.82 18.81
C ASP A 180 -4.36 -5.67 19.22
N ILE A 181 -4.25 -4.64 18.38
CA ILE A 181 -3.43 -3.45 18.62
C ILE A 181 -4.26 -2.19 18.90
N ASN A 182 -5.51 -2.36 19.35
CA ASN A 182 -6.45 -1.30 19.77
C ASN A 182 -6.85 -0.35 18.63
N TYR A 183 -7.14 -0.91 17.45
CA TYR A 183 -7.76 -0.16 16.35
C TYR A 183 -9.14 -0.72 16.05
N THR A 184 -10.10 0.20 15.91
CA THR A 184 -11.49 -0.13 15.56
C THR A 184 -11.77 0.23 14.11
N LYS A 185 -12.41 -0.68 13.36
CA LYS A 185 -12.80 -0.45 11.97
C LYS A 185 -13.86 0.64 11.88
N ILE A 186 -13.61 1.63 11.01
CA ILE A 186 -14.51 2.77 10.79
C ILE A 186 -15.06 2.82 9.36
N LEU A 187 -14.43 2.09 8.40
CA LEU A 187 -14.90 1.99 7.01
C LEU A 187 -14.59 0.62 6.44
N SER A 188 -15.50 0.09 5.62
CA SER A 188 -15.29 -1.03 4.70
C SER A 188 -15.95 -0.67 3.37
N HIS A 189 -15.18 -0.65 2.28
CA HIS A 189 -15.66 -0.28 0.96
C HIS A 189 -15.03 -1.16 -0.12
N LYS A 190 -15.89 -1.79 -0.95
CA LYS A 190 -15.47 -2.75 -1.97
C LYS A 190 -15.63 -2.17 -3.37
N GLU A 191 -14.53 -2.17 -4.13
CA GLU A 191 -14.48 -1.77 -5.54
C GLU A 191 -14.27 -3.00 -6.44
N PRO A 192 -15.24 -3.38 -7.28
CA PRO A 192 -15.08 -4.50 -8.20
C PRO A 192 -14.12 -4.16 -9.32
N LEU A 193 -13.35 -5.16 -9.77
CA LEU A 193 -12.44 -5.08 -10.90
C LEU A 193 -12.98 -5.90 -12.10
N PRO A 194 -12.58 -5.55 -13.35
CA PRO A 194 -13.06 -6.23 -14.56
C PRO A 194 -12.74 -7.73 -14.60
N ASN A 195 -11.67 -8.15 -13.92
CA ASN A 195 -11.18 -9.53 -13.88
C ASN A 195 -11.88 -10.44 -12.85
N GLY A 196 -13.02 -10.00 -12.28
CA GLY A 196 -13.75 -10.76 -11.25
C GLY A 196 -13.16 -10.66 -9.84
N LYS A 197 -12.06 -9.93 -9.66
CA LYS A 197 -11.48 -9.59 -8.35
C LYS A 197 -12.13 -8.31 -7.80
N ALA A 198 -11.76 -7.95 -6.59
CA ALA A 198 -12.15 -6.67 -6.02
C ALA A 198 -11.02 -6.11 -5.14
N LEU A 199 -10.97 -4.79 -5.06
CA LEU A 199 -10.20 -4.08 -4.04
C LEU A 199 -11.13 -3.80 -2.85
N LEU A 200 -10.70 -4.15 -1.66
CA LEU A 200 -11.42 -3.89 -0.42
C LEU A 200 -10.62 -2.89 0.42
N ARG A 201 -11.13 -1.66 0.48
CA ARG A 201 -10.60 -0.64 1.38
C ARG A 201 -11.16 -0.84 2.78
N LEU A 202 -10.28 -0.89 3.75
CA LEU A 202 -10.59 -1.00 5.18
C LEU A 202 -9.86 0.11 5.93
N ASP A 203 -10.61 0.92 6.67
CA ASP A 203 -10.03 1.98 7.46
C ASP A 203 -10.30 1.75 8.95
N TYR A 204 -9.29 2.05 9.75
CA TYR A 204 -9.30 1.85 11.18
C TYR A 204 -8.88 3.12 11.90
N LYS A 205 -9.41 3.30 13.12
CA LYS A 205 -9.06 4.38 14.03
C LYS A 205 -8.53 3.81 15.33
N LYS A 206 -7.46 4.41 15.86
CA LYS A 206 -6.90 4.10 17.17
C LYS A 206 -7.89 4.46 18.27
N GLU A 207 -8.08 3.56 19.26
CA GLU A 207 -8.93 3.75 20.44
C GLU A 207 -8.29 4.68 21.48
#